data_5004bb3f60591584ff5e609a66012528
#
_entry.id   5004bb3f60591584ff5e609a66012528
#
_cell.length_a   1.000
_cell.length_b   1.000
_cell.length_c   1.000
_cell.angle_alpha   90.00
_cell.angle_beta   90.00
_cell.angle_gamma   90.00
#
_symmetry.space_group_name_H-M   'P 1'
#
loop_
_entity.id
_entity.type
_entity.pdbx_description
1 polymer ?
#
loop_
_entity_poly.entity_id
_entity_poly.type
_entity_poly.pdbx_seq_one_letter_code
_entity_poly.pdbx_strand_id
1 'polypeptide(L)'
;MTPPTPARPYRRPESVLVVVYAASGEVLLLHRQRPFEFWQSITGSLLPDETHERAAARELAEETDFLDNGTLTYTGVSRVFVIDPRWRDRYPPGIFENVEYEWRFRLDEPRDVVLSPSEHSAFTWLPLEEAIERVWSWTNREALEDLARELV
;
A
#
# COMPACT_ATOMS: atom_id res chain seq x y z
N MET A 1 -14.56 -5.38 35.00
CA MET A 1 -13.84 -4.16 34.59
C MET A 1 -13.72 -4.13 33.07
N THR A 2 -14.22 -3.08 32.45
CA THR A 2 -14.15 -2.92 30.99
C THR A 2 -12.73 -2.52 30.60
N PRO A 3 -12.12 -3.13 29.56
CA PRO A 3 -10.82 -2.68 29.10
C PRO A 3 -10.92 -1.23 28.61
N PRO A 4 -9.84 -0.43 28.74
CA PRO A 4 -9.86 0.94 28.28
C PRO A 4 -10.09 0.99 26.76
N THR A 5 -10.90 1.94 26.33
CA THR A 5 -11.10 2.19 24.90
C THR A 5 -9.79 2.69 24.30
N PRO A 6 -9.30 2.12 23.22
CA PRO A 6 -8.08 2.62 22.59
C PRO A 6 -8.27 4.06 22.10
N ALA A 7 -7.20 4.85 22.15
CA ALA A 7 -7.20 6.24 21.69
C ALA A 7 -7.59 6.34 20.20
N ARG A 8 -7.36 5.28 19.42
CA ARG A 8 -7.77 5.14 18.03
C ARG A 8 -8.47 3.80 17.86
N PRO A 9 -9.49 3.70 17.00
CA PRO A 9 -10.10 2.42 16.69
C PRO A 9 -9.06 1.43 16.20
N TYR A 10 -9.25 0.16 16.50
CA TYR A 10 -8.42 -0.89 15.93
C TYR A 10 -8.58 -0.93 14.43
N ARG A 11 -7.50 -1.28 13.74
CA ARG A 11 -7.52 -1.55 12.31
C ARG A 11 -8.25 -2.86 12.03
N ARG A 12 -9.03 -2.85 10.97
CA ARG A 12 -9.57 -4.07 10.38
C ARG A 12 -8.40 -4.85 9.77
N PRO A 13 -8.29 -6.19 9.98
CA PRO A 13 -7.18 -6.99 9.45
C PRO A 13 -7.34 -7.33 7.97
N GLU A 14 -7.74 -6.35 7.18
CA GLU A 14 -7.83 -6.40 5.73
C GLU A 14 -7.30 -5.08 5.19
N SER A 15 -6.49 -5.15 4.15
CA SER A 15 -5.86 -3.96 3.58
C SER A 15 -5.75 -4.07 2.06
N VAL A 16 -5.40 -2.96 1.44
CA VAL A 16 -5.06 -2.91 0.03
C VAL A 16 -3.59 -2.58 -0.14
N LEU A 17 -3.02 -3.09 -1.22
CA LEU A 17 -1.72 -2.70 -1.74
C LEU A 17 -2.00 -2.17 -3.15
N VAL A 18 -1.68 -0.92 -3.40
CA VAL A 18 -1.85 -0.32 -4.72
C VAL A 18 -0.49 -0.05 -5.33
N VAL A 19 -0.13 -0.82 -6.33
CA VAL A 19 1.11 -0.61 -7.09
C VAL A 19 0.81 0.42 -8.17
N VAL A 20 1.46 1.58 -8.05
CA VAL A 20 1.32 2.67 -9.02
C VAL A 20 2.52 2.62 -9.95
N TYR A 21 2.27 2.49 -11.25
CA TYR A 21 3.35 2.41 -12.22
C TYR A 21 3.02 3.19 -13.48
N ALA A 22 4.08 3.62 -14.16
CA ALA A 22 3.97 4.32 -15.43
C ALA A 22 4.16 3.36 -16.60
N ALA A 23 3.58 3.68 -17.74
CA ALA A 23 3.74 2.86 -18.95
C ALA A 23 5.21 2.70 -19.36
N SER A 24 6.06 3.66 -18.99
CA SER A 24 7.51 3.63 -19.24
C SER A 24 8.27 2.65 -18.34
N GLY A 25 7.63 2.07 -17.32
CA GLY A 25 8.22 1.03 -16.47
C GLY A 25 8.68 1.47 -15.09
N GLU A 26 8.51 2.73 -14.73
CA GLU A 26 8.84 3.21 -13.38
C GLU A 26 7.68 2.93 -12.43
N VAL A 27 8.03 2.69 -11.17
CA VAL A 27 7.10 2.43 -10.08
C VAL A 27 7.23 3.52 -9.03
N LEU A 28 6.09 4.01 -8.54
CA LEU A 28 6.05 4.99 -7.46
C LEU A 28 6.27 4.26 -6.13
N LEU A 29 7.23 4.76 -5.35
CA LEU A 29 7.42 4.34 -3.96
C LEU A 29 7.31 5.55 -3.06
N LEU A 30 6.72 5.34 -1.89
CA LEU A 30 6.59 6.35 -0.84
C LEU A 30 7.48 5.96 0.34
N HIS A 31 8.15 6.94 0.92
CA HIS A 31 9.03 6.73 2.08
C HIS A 31 8.24 6.93 3.36
N ARG A 32 8.28 5.94 4.23
CA ARG A 32 7.66 5.99 5.54
C ARG A 32 8.74 6.07 6.62
N GLN A 33 8.52 6.91 7.63
CA GLN A 33 9.48 7.12 8.73
C GLN A 33 9.18 6.28 9.97
N ARG A 34 7.94 5.87 10.16
CA ARG A 34 7.50 5.19 11.39
C ARG A 34 6.78 3.91 11.08
N PRO A 35 6.96 2.87 11.89
CA PRO A 35 7.77 2.76 13.11
C PRO A 35 9.27 2.67 12.85
N PHE A 36 9.70 2.56 11.60
CA PHE A 36 11.08 2.62 11.13
C PHE A 36 11.08 3.13 9.69
N GLU A 37 12.23 3.48 9.16
CA GLU A 37 12.32 3.98 7.79
C GLU A 37 12.24 2.84 6.77
N PHE A 38 11.33 2.95 5.80
CA PHE A 38 11.23 1.99 4.70
C PHE A 38 10.46 2.58 3.52
N TRP A 39 10.61 1.95 2.36
CA TRP A 39 9.90 2.31 1.14
C TRP A 39 8.80 1.31 0.84
N GLN A 40 7.70 1.78 0.29
CA GLN A 40 6.54 0.95 -0.02
C GLN A 40 5.70 1.54 -1.16
N SER A 41 4.93 0.67 -1.82
CA SER A 41 3.80 1.11 -2.63
C SER A 41 2.70 1.64 -1.70
N ILE A 42 1.59 2.12 -2.24
CA ILE A 42 0.49 2.61 -1.42
C ILE A 42 -0.17 1.45 -0.69
N THR A 43 -0.36 1.59 0.61
CA THR A 43 -1.08 0.60 1.44
C THR A 43 -2.06 1.31 2.37
N GLY A 44 -3.11 0.60 2.76
CA GLY A 44 -4.01 1.10 3.78
C GLY A 44 -5.04 0.06 4.18
N SER A 45 -5.47 0.12 5.44
CA SER A 45 -6.49 -0.78 5.97
C SER A 45 -7.88 -0.38 5.47
N LEU A 46 -8.74 -1.38 5.25
CA LEU A 46 -10.14 -1.14 4.96
C LEU A 46 -10.82 -0.53 6.17
N LEU A 47 -11.66 0.46 5.94
CA LEU A 47 -12.55 1.01 6.96
C LEU A 47 -13.68 0.02 7.25
N PRO A 48 -14.39 0.16 8.39
CA PRO A 48 -15.55 -0.68 8.66
C PRO A 48 -16.54 -0.63 7.48
N ASP A 49 -17.01 -1.79 7.05
CA ASP A 49 -17.96 -1.95 5.93
C ASP A 49 -17.47 -1.46 4.57
N GLU A 50 -16.18 -1.13 4.43
CA GLU A 50 -15.59 -0.72 3.16
C GLU A 50 -15.20 -1.93 2.32
N THR A 51 -15.47 -1.88 1.02
CA THR A 51 -14.95 -2.88 0.08
C THR A 51 -13.49 -2.57 -0.25
N HIS A 52 -12.72 -3.59 -0.65
CA HIS A 52 -11.32 -3.33 -1.01
C HIS A 52 -11.20 -2.48 -2.28
N GLU A 53 -12.18 -2.51 -3.17
CA GLU A 53 -12.20 -1.61 -4.32
C GLU A 53 -12.28 -0.14 -3.88
N ARG A 54 -13.18 0.17 -2.95
CA ARG A 54 -13.32 1.52 -2.41
C ARG A 54 -12.08 1.94 -1.64
N ALA A 55 -11.51 1.01 -0.86
CA ALA A 55 -10.28 1.29 -0.11
C ALA A 55 -9.12 1.62 -1.05
N ALA A 56 -8.97 0.88 -2.14
CA ALA A 56 -7.90 1.13 -3.11
C ALA A 56 -8.05 2.52 -3.74
N ALA A 57 -9.26 2.90 -4.15
CA ALA A 57 -9.52 4.22 -4.74
C ALA A 57 -9.30 5.32 -3.70
N ARG A 58 -9.76 5.13 -2.47
CA ARG A 58 -9.61 6.10 -1.38
C ARG A 58 -8.13 6.32 -1.03
N GLU A 59 -7.38 5.24 -0.83
CA GLU A 59 -5.95 5.34 -0.49
C GLU A 59 -5.16 6.00 -1.63
N LEU A 60 -5.47 5.66 -2.86
CA LEU A 60 -4.83 6.29 -4.01
C LEU A 60 -5.11 7.80 -4.02
N ALA A 61 -6.35 8.21 -3.77
CA ALA A 61 -6.72 9.61 -3.74
C ALA A 61 -6.10 10.37 -2.56
N GLU A 62 -6.00 9.73 -1.39
CA GLU A 62 -5.38 10.34 -0.20
C GLU A 62 -3.87 10.53 -0.36
N GLU A 63 -3.19 9.56 -0.98
CA GLU A 63 -1.73 9.55 -1.09
C GLU A 63 -1.23 10.25 -2.35
N THR A 64 -2.05 10.34 -3.38
CA THR A 64 -1.70 10.95 -4.65
C THR A 64 -2.86 11.82 -5.13
N ASP A 65 -2.69 12.47 -6.23
CA ASP A 65 -3.76 13.23 -6.90
C ASP A 65 -4.05 12.58 -8.26
N PHE A 66 -3.88 11.27 -8.37
CA PHE A 66 -3.78 10.59 -9.66
C PHE A 66 -5.06 9.91 -10.14
N LEU A 67 -6.09 9.78 -9.30
CA LEU A 67 -7.23 8.90 -9.58
C LEU A 67 -7.85 9.11 -10.98
N ASP A 68 -7.92 10.35 -11.44
CA ASP A 68 -8.48 10.69 -12.76
C ASP A 68 -7.45 10.60 -13.90
N ASN A 69 -6.21 10.25 -13.60
CA ASN A 69 -5.12 10.29 -14.57
C ASN A 69 -4.68 8.92 -15.06
N GLY A 70 -5.37 7.87 -14.67
CA GLY A 70 -4.98 6.52 -15.04
C GLY A 70 -6.09 5.50 -14.78
N THR A 71 -5.72 4.23 -14.77
CA THR A 71 -6.66 3.13 -14.62
C THR A 71 -6.32 2.28 -13.38
N LEU A 72 -7.29 2.16 -12.47
CA LEU A 72 -7.19 1.32 -11.28
C LEU A 72 -7.79 -0.05 -11.58
N THR A 73 -7.00 -1.12 -11.39
CA THR A 73 -7.41 -2.49 -11.73
C THR A 73 -7.07 -3.45 -10.59
N TYR A 74 -8.02 -4.31 -10.24
CA TYR A 74 -7.76 -5.41 -9.31
C TYR A 74 -7.05 -6.54 -10.04
N THR A 75 -5.94 -7.04 -9.45
CA THR A 75 -5.17 -8.14 -10.06
C THR A 75 -5.82 -9.50 -9.87
N GLY A 76 -6.77 -9.63 -8.96
CA GLY A 76 -7.33 -10.91 -8.55
C GLY A 76 -6.49 -11.64 -7.51
N VAL A 77 -5.39 -11.04 -7.07
CA VAL A 77 -4.47 -11.65 -6.11
C VAL A 77 -4.65 -11.04 -4.72
N SER A 78 -4.77 -11.90 -3.72
CA SER A 78 -4.70 -11.50 -2.31
C SER A 78 -3.64 -12.35 -1.62
N ARG A 79 -3.07 -11.79 -0.55
CA ARG A 79 -2.04 -12.46 0.23
C ARG A 79 -2.34 -12.30 1.70
N VAL A 80 -2.00 -13.32 2.48
CA VAL A 80 -2.07 -13.25 3.93
C VAL A 80 -0.66 -13.06 4.45
N PHE A 81 -0.45 -12.06 5.29
CA PHE A 81 0.86 -11.88 5.93
C PHE A 81 0.71 -11.78 7.44
N VAL A 82 1.77 -12.18 8.13
CA VAL A 82 1.86 -12.04 9.59
C VAL A 82 2.14 -10.58 9.91
N ILE A 83 1.33 -10.00 10.79
CA ILE A 83 1.50 -8.61 11.21
C ILE A 83 2.79 -8.49 12.02
N ASP A 84 3.69 -7.61 11.57
CA ASP A 84 4.93 -7.33 12.29
C ASP A 84 4.60 -6.81 13.69
N PRO A 85 5.32 -7.28 14.73
CA PRO A 85 5.05 -6.86 16.12
C PRO A 85 4.98 -5.36 16.34
N ARG A 86 5.67 -4.56 15.51
CA ARG A 86 5.68 -3.10 15.61
C ARG A 86 4.32 -2.46 15.30
N TRP A 87 3.42 -3.19 14.63
CA TRP A 87 2.07 -2.72 14.30
C TRP A 87 0.96 -3.45 15.07
N ARG A 88 1.28 -4.48 15.87
CA ARG A 88 0.25 -5.32 16.51
C ARG A 88 -0.72 -4.57 17.41
N ASP A 89 -0.26 -3.53 18.09
CA ASP A 89 -1.10 -2.72 18.96
C ASP A 89 -2.21 -1.97 18.22
N ARG A 90 -2.09 -1.86 16.88
CA ARG A 90 -3.11 -1.22 16.04
C ARG A 90 -4.26 -2.16 15.69
N TYR A 91 -4.15 -3.43 16.01
CA TYR A 91 -5.14 -4.47 15.71
C TYR A 91 -5.75 -5.02 17.00
N PRO A 92 -6.96 -5.62 16.93
CA PRO A 92 -7.56 -6.25 18.11
C PRO A 92 -6.63 -7.33 18.70
N PRO A 93 -6.66 -7.52 20.04
CA PRO A 93 -5.90 -8.61 20.67
C PRO A 93 -6.24 -9.96 20.05
N GLY A 94 -5.21 -10.78 19.79
CA GLY A 94 -5.39 -12.10 19.18
C GLY A 94 -5.40 -12.10 17.66
N ILE A 95 -5.30 -10.94 17.02
CA ILE A 95 -5.21 -10.82 15.57
C ILE A 95 -3.74 -10.73 15.17
N PHE A 96 -3.25 -11.72 14.43
CA PHE A 96 -1.84 -11.82 14.03
C PHE A 96 -1.62 -11.81 12.52
N GLU A 97 -2.69 -11.94 11.74
CA GLU A 97 -2.60 -12.00 10.28
C GLU A 97 -3.53 -10.98 9.63
N ASN A 98 -3.10 -10.49 8.47
CA ASN A 98 -3.84 -9.52 7.68
C ASN A 98 -3.96 -10.03 6.25
N VAL A 99 -5.13 -9.85 5.64
CA VAL A 99 -5.35 -10.16 4.22
C VAL A 99 -5.13 -8.87 3.43
N GLU A 100 -4.26 -8.94 2.43
CA GLU A 100 -3.94 -7.80 1.58
C GLU A 100 -4.39 -8.07 0.15
N TYR A 101 -5.21 -7.17 -0.41
CA TYR A 101 -5.71 -7.25 -1.78
C TYR A 101 -4.84 -6.40 -2.69
N GLU A 102 -4.33 -6.99 -3.76
CA GLU A 102 -3.42 -6.31 -4.68
C GLU A 102 -4.17 -5.60 -5.80
N TRP A 103 -3.93 -4.30 -5.90
CA TRP A 103 -4.45 -3.44 -6.95
C TRP A 103 -3.30 -2.82 -7.72
N ARG A 104 -3.54 -2.41 -8.94
CA ARG A 104 -2.57 -1.69 -9.78
C ARG A 104 -3.21 -0.42 -10.31
N PHE A 105 -2.41 0.63 -10.37
CA PHE A 105 -2.82 1.87 -11.00
C PHE A 105 -1.78 2.24 -12.05
N ARG A 106 -2.21 2.36 -13.32
CA ARG A 106 -1.35 2.64 -14.44
C ARG A 106 -1.50 4.08 -14.90
N LEU A 107 -0.38 4.79 -14.97
CA LEU A 107 -0.25 6.13 -15.55
C LEU A 107 0.50 6.04 -16.88
N ASP A 108 0.35 7.04 -17.73
CA ASP A 108 1.16 7.12 -18.95
C ASP A 108 2.61 7.49 -18.62
N GLU A 109 2.80 8.45 -17.71
CA GLU A 109 4.12 8.96 -17.33
C GLU A 109 4.19 9.19 -15.82
N PRO A 110 5.41 9.16 -15.23
CA PRO A 110 5.60 9.58 -13.83
C PRO A 110 5.13 11.01 -13.60
N ARG A 111 4.56 11.24 -12.42
CA ARG A 111 4.06 12.55 -11.98
C ARG A 111 4.53 12.85 -10.57
N ASP A 112 4.66 14.13 -10.25
CA ASP A 112 4.97 14.56 -8.89
C ASP A 112 3.79 14.25 -7.98
N VAL A 113 4.10 13.89 -6.73
CA VAL A 113 3.12 13.52 -5.70
C VAL A 113 3.07 14.62 -4.66
N VAL A 114 1.85 15.01 -4.27
CA VAL A 114 1.64 15.87 -3.10
C VAL A 114 1.49 14.94 -1.90
N LEU A 115 2.54 14.86 -1.08
CA LEU A 115 2.59 13.92 0.04
C LEU A 115 1.71 14.36 1.20
N SER A 116 1.17 13.36 1.92
CA SER A 116 0.57 13.56 3.24
C SER A 116 1.71 13.69 4.26
N PRO A 117 1.94 14.88 4.87
CA PRO A 117 3.11 15.08 5.74
C PRO A 117 3.13 14.21 6.98
N SER A 118 1.97 13.70 7.42
CA SER A 118 1.86 12.88 8.61
C SER A 118 2.25 11.41 8.38
N GLU A 119 2.25 10.94 7.14
CA GLU A 119 2.45 9.53 6.82
C GLU A 119 3.73 9.26 6.04
N HIS A 120 4.05 10.12 5.09
CA HIS A 120 5.19 9.90 4.19
C HIS A 120 6.07 11.14 4.11
N SER A 121 7.39 10.92 4.10
CA SER A 121 8.38 12.00 4.06
C SER A 121 8.89 12.30 2.66
N ALA A 122 8.77 11.35 1.72
CA ALA A 122 9.29 11.51 0.38
C ALA A 122 8.62 10.53 -0.59
N PHE A 123 8.76 10.80 -1.87
CA PHE A 123 8.40 9.85 -2.90
C PHE A 123 9.55 9.71 -3.90
N THR A 124 9.54 8.60 -4.63
CA THR A 124 10.46 8.40 -5.75
C THR A 124 9.80 7.55 -6.82
N TRP A 125 10.20 7.78 -8.05
CA TRP A 125 9.87 6.89 -9.17
C TRP A 125 11.14 6.11 -9.51
N LEU A 126 11.08 4.79 -9.45
CA LEU A 126 12.22 3.93 -9.73
C LEU A 126 11.90 2.96 -10.86
N PRO A 127 12.90 2.60 -11.68
CA PRO A 127 12.73 1.46 -12.55
C PRO A 127 12.28 0.26 -11.75
N LEU A 128 11.43 -0.57 -12.34
CA LEU A 128 10.79 -1.69 -11.63
C LEU A 128 11.79 -2.61 -10.93
N GLU A 129 12.92 -2.90 -11.57
CA GLU A 129 13.96 -3.76 -10.98
C GLU A 129 14.55 -3.16 -9.69
N GLU A 130 14.75 -1.85 -9.66
CA GLU A 130 15.25 -1.17 -8.46
C GLU A 130 14.18 -1.10 -7.39
N ALA A 131 12.92 -0.91 -7.76
CA ALA A 131 11.80 -0.88 -6.83
C ALA A 131 11.65 -2.23 -6.10
N ILE A 132 11.82 -3.33 -6.81
CA ILE A 132 11.76 -4.68 -6.24
C ILE A 132 12.79 -4.83 -5.10
N GLU A 133 14.00 -4.30 -5.28
CA GLU A 133 15.05 -4.35 -4.27
C GLU A 133 14.81 -3.39 -3.11
N ARG A 134 14.12 -2.28 -3.37
CA ARG A 134 13.96 -1.20 -2.41
C ARG A 134 12.84 -1.44 -1.40
N VAL A 135 11.75 -2.10 -1.80
CA VAL A 135 10.59 -2.28 -0.90
C VAL A 135 10.90 -3.22 0.24
N TRP A 136 10.37 -2.89 1.42
CA TRP A 136 10.60 -3.67 2.61
C TRP A 136 9.72 -4.91 2.71
N SER A 137 8.43 -4.79 2.41
CA SER A 137 7.45 -5.86 2.58
C SER A 137 7.60 -6.95 1.52
N TRP A 138 7.53 -8.22 1.95
CA TRP A 138 7.60 -9.34 1.01
C TRP A 138 6.39 -9.38 0.07
N THR A 139 5.20 -8.94 0.54
CA THR A 139 4.01 -8.90 -0.31
C THR A 139 4.16 -7.84 -1.40
N ASN A 140 4.74 -6.71 -1.06
CA ASN A 140 5.02 -5.64 -2.02
C ASN A 140 6.05 -6.10 -3.06
N ARG A 141 7.10 -6.78 -2.61
CA ARG A 141 8.12 -7.30 -3.52
C ARG A 141 7.53 -8.31 -4.50
N GLU A 142 6.73 -9.24 -4.00
CA GLU A 142 6.09 -10.25 -4.84
C GLU A 142 5.13 -9.62 -5.86
N ALA A 143 4.37 -8.60 -5.46
CA ALA A 143 3.49 -7.85 -6.36
C ALA A 143 4.29 -7.19 -7.49
N LEU A 144 5.43 -6.60 -7.16
CA LEU A 144 6.31 -5.98 -8.16
C LEU A 144 6.96 -7.01 -9.08
N GLU A 145 7.34 -8.17 -8.54
CA GLU A 145 7.89 -9.27 -9.34
C GLU A 145 6.84 -9.80 -10.33
N ASP A 146 5.59 -9.92 -9.89
CA ASP A 146 4.49 -10.33 -10.78
C ASP A 146 4.27 -9.30 -11.89
N LEU A 147 4.33 -8.01 -11.58
CA LEU A 147 4.22 -6.95 -12.57
C LEU A 147 5.37 -7.04 -13.58
N ALA A 148 6.60 -7.29 -13.10
CA ALA A 148 7.76 -7.42 -13.97
C ALA A 148 7.59 -8.54 -15.00
N ARG A 149 7.03 -9.67 -14.60
CA ARG A 149 6.77 -10.79 -15.50
C ARG A 149 5.73 -10.45 -16.57
N GLU A 150 4.76 -9.62 -16.23
CA GLU A 150 3.70 -9.24 -17.18
C GLU A 150 4.14 -8.16 -18.16
N LEU A 151 5.11 -7.32 -17.79
CA LEU A 151 5.60 -6.25 -18.66
C LEU A 151 6.71 -6.68 -19.63
N VAL A 152 7.16 -7.90 -19.54
CA VAL A 152 8.19 -8.44 -20.43
C VAL A 152 7.60 -8.80 -21.80
#